data_92942cdccef59d151d5555db08aec37d
#
_entry.id   92942cdccef59d151d5555db08aec37d
#
_cell.length_a   1.000
_cell.length_b   1.000
_cell.length_c   1.000
_cell.angle_alpha   90.00
_cell.angle_beta   90.00
_cell.angle_gamma   90.00
#
_symmetry.space_group_name_H-M   'P 1'
#
loop_
_entity.id
_entity.type
_entity.pdbx_description
1 polymer ?
#
loop_
_entity_poly.entity_id
_entity_poly.type
_entity_poly.pdbx_seq_one_letter_code
_entity_poly.pdbx_strand_id
1 'polypeptide(L)'
;MAATVIDSSIFQGIFSSEAMRAVWSDENRTQKYLDVERALALVQGRLGLIPQEAAHEIASHCRLAEIDMALLREQTERAGSPILGVVSQLNKRCRNKLGEYCHWGATTQDIIDTATVLQIRESLALVELDLDGIAQALATLARKHRDTPMIGRSYLQQAIPITFGYKMAGLLSAVQRHQQRLRQLRERVLVGEFAGAVGTLASLRTDAMATQAGVCAELGLAQPLIAWHALRDNIAEVGAFLGLVGGTLGKLSMDIKLLMQTEVGEVFEPFAPGRGSSSTMPQKRNPVASSYIHAAVAVVRQHSAALMDAMVADHERSAGPWQIEWIVLPEAFCLMAGALRHSRQILEGLEVDAAAMRRNIDLTHGLVMSEAVMMGLSPHLGRTVAHDLVQDICRAALQQQRPLLDLLCENAEVMRHLDRAALALLCDPVNYLGQSGVMVDRVLARM
;
A
#
# COMPACT_ATOMS: atom_id res chain seq x y z
N MET A 1 17.91 -19.61 -12.25
CA MET A 1 17.05 -19.05 -13.34
C MET A 1 15.96 -18.21 -12.68
N ALA A 2 15.78 -16.97 -13.14
CA ALA A 2 14.72 -16.11 -12.62
C ALA A 2 13.39 -16.51 -13.29
N ALA A 3 12.40 -16.92 -12.50
CA ALA A 3 11.06 -17.26 -12.96
C ALA A 3 10.06 -16.13 -12.75
N THR A 4 10.38 -15.18 -11.82
CA THR A 4 9.54 -14.02 -11.50
C THR A 4 10.33 -12.72 -11.69
N VAL A 5 9.62 -11.60 -11.78
CA VAL A 5 10.24 -10.26 -11.84
C VAL A 5 10.96 -9.89 -10.54
N ILE A 6 10.60 -10.52 -9.43
CA ILE A 6 11.18 -10.27 -8.10
C ILE A 6 12.59 -10.87 -8.03
N ASP A 7 12.80 -12.05 -8.61
CA ASP A 7 14.07 -12.78 -8.60
C ASP A 7 14.95 -12.43 -9.80
N SER A 8 14.43 -11.68 -10.76
CA SER A 8 15.16 -11.31 -11.96
C SER A 8 16.19 -10.21 -11.65
N SER A 9 17.47 -10.47 -11.92
CA SER A 9 18.54 -9.47 -11.80
C SER A 9 18.31 -8.23 -12.68
N ILE A 10 17.46 -8.32 -13.71
CA ILE A 10 17.11 -7.23 -14.61
C ILE A 10 15.92 -6.43 -14.08
N PHE A 11 14.88 -7.10 -13.53
CA PHE A 11 13.60 -6.47 -13.17
C PHE A 11 13.38 -6.25 -11.68
N GLN A 12 14.11 -6.95 -10.80
CA GLN A 12 13.90 -6.89 -9.35
C GLN A 12 13.98 -5.44 -8.79
N GLY A 13 14.86 -4.62 -9.36
CA GLY A 13 15.00 -3.22 -8.99
C GLY A 13 13.82 -2.34 -9.43
N ILE A 14 12.95 -2.80 -10.35
CA ILE A 14 11.75 -2.11 -10.78
C ILE A 14 10.57 -2.49 -9.88
N PHE A 15 10.36 -3.79 -9.65
CA PHE A 15 9.14 -4.31 -9.02
C PHE A 15 9.28 -4.60 -7.52
N SER A 16 10.44 -4.33 -6.91
CA SER A 16 10.65 -4.52 -5.47
C SER A 16 11.67 -3.51 -4.94
N SER A 17 11.95 -3.58 -3.64
CA SER A 17 13.10 -2.92 -3.01
C SER A 17 14.07 -3.96 -2.46
N GLU A 18 15.36 -3.61 -2.39
CA GLU A 18 16.39 -4.49 -1.84
C GLU A 18 16.07 -4.86 -0.38
N ALA A 19 15.68 -3.87 0.43
CA ALA A 19 15.31 -4.09 1.82
C ALA A 19 14.17 -5.09 1.98
N MET A 20 13.11 -5.01 1.15
CA MET A 20 11.99 -5.94 1.24
C MET A 20 12.38 -7.34 0.76
N ARG A 21 13.19 -7.47 -0.28
CA ARG A 21 13.71 -8.78 -0.70
C ARG A 21 14.59 -9.41 0.38
N ALA A 22 15.38 -8.60 1.09
CA ALA A 22 16.18 -9.09 2.21
C ALA A 22 15.32 -9.65 3.34
N VAL A 23 14.17 -9.02 3.65
CA VAL A 23 13.19 -9.55 4.64
C VAL A 23 12.69 -10.94 4.24
N TRP A 24 12.42 -11.18 2.96
CA TRP A 24 11.84 -12.45 2.46
C TRP A 24 12.88 -13.39 1.87
N SER A 25 14.17 -13.12 2.04
CA SER A 25 15.23 -14.05 1.62
C SER A 25 15.21 -15.34 2.42
N ASP A 26 15.73 -16.42 1.85
CA ASP A 26 15.86 -17.71 2.54
C ASP A 26 16.77 -17.62 3.76
N GLU A 27 17.78 -16.76 3.70
CA GLU A 27 18.71 -16.49 4.82
C GLU A 27 17.97 -15.86 6.00
N ASN A 28 17.21 -14.77 5.78
CA ASN A 28 16.46 -14.12 6.86
C ASN A 28 15.36 -15.03 7.38
N ARG A 29 14.64 -15.72 6.49
CA ARG A 29 13.61 -16.70 6.87
C ARG A 29 14.19 -17.79 7.77
N THR A 30 15.32 -18.36 7.40
CA THR A 30 16.01 -19.38 8.20
C THR A 30 16.49 -18.83 9.54
N GLN A 31 17.01 -17.58 9.57
CA GLN A 31 17.36 -16.93 10.84
C GLN A 31 16.11 -16.74 11.73
N LYS A 32 14.92 -16.41 11.17
CA LYS A 32 13.69 -16.30 11.97
C LYS A 32 13.26 -17.65 12.56
N TYR A 33 13.44 -18.76 11.84
CA TYR A 33 13.23 -20.10 12.42
C TYR A 33 14.15 -20.33 13.62
N LEU A 34 15.41 -19.98 13.48
CA LEU A 34 16.41 -20.09 14.55
C LEU A 34 16.10 -19.14 15.72
N ASP A 35 15.60 -17.94 15.47
CA ASP A 35 15.18 -17.00 16.52
C ASP A 35 14.03 -17.58 17.36
N VAL A 36 13.08 -18.26 16.73
CA VAL A 36 11.96 -18.92 17.42
C VAL A 36 12.47 -20.12 18.24
N GLU A 37 13.29 -21.00 17.65
CA GLU A 37 13.88 -22.13 18.37
C GLU A 37 14.74 -21.68 19.56
N ARG A 38 15.51 -20.59 19.38
CA ARG A 38 16.29 -19.97 20.45
C ARG A 38 15.39 -19.48 21.59
N ALA A 39 14.33 -18.75 21.27
CA ALA A 39 13.37 -18.26 22.25
C ALA A 39 12.70 -19.43 23.01
N LEU A 40 12.30 -20.46 22.29
CA LEU A 40 11.70 -21.66 22.86
C LEU A 40 12.66 -22.34 23.87
N ALA A 41 13.89 -22.62 23.46
CA ALA A 41 14.88 -23.27 24.32
C ALA A 41 15.17 -22.46 25.60
N LEU A 42 15.39 -21.14 25.46
CA LEU A 42 15.70 -20.27 26.61
C LEU A 42 14.50 -20.19 27.58
N VAL A 43 13.29 -20.10 27.09
CA VAL A 43 12.09 -20.05 27.92
C VAL A 43 11.91 -21.37 28.67
N GLN A 44 12.03 -22.49 27.98
CA GLN A 44 11.88 -23.81 28.58
C GLN A 44 12.98 -24.14 29.60
N GLY A 45 14.21 -23.67 29.36
CA GLY A 45 15.29 -23.76 30.36
C GLY A 45 14.96 -22.95 31.61
N ARG A 46 14.45 -21.71 31.48
CA ARG A 46 14.01 -20.89 32.63
C ARG A 46 12.88 -21.53 33.43
N LEU A 47 11.97 -22.23 32.76
CA LEU A 47 10.85 -22.91 33.37
C LEU A 47 11.23 -24.31 33.90
N GLY A 48 12.43 -24.81 33.65
CA GLY A 48 12.88 -26.13 34.07
C GLY A 48 12.27 -27.30 33.28
N LEU A 49 11.68 -27.02 32.12
CA LEU A 49 11.13 -28.06 31.23
C LEU A 49 12.21 -28.84 30.51
N ILE A 50 13.33 -28.19 30.23
CA ILE A 50 14.56 -28.78 29.70
C ILE A 50 15.74 -28.37 30.59
N PRO A 51 16.85 -29.11 30.58
CA PRO A 51 18.04 -28.74 31.34
C PRO A 51 18.53 -27.34 30.89
N GLN A 52 18.92 -26.49 31.84
CA GLN A 52 19.41 -25.14 31.53
C GLN A 52 20.65 -25.15 30.65
N GLU A 53 21.54 -26.15 30.84
CA GLU A 53 22.70 -26.36 29.97
C GLU A 53 22.27 -26.62 28.51
N ALA A 54 21.21 -27.44 28.29
CA ALA A 54 20.67 -27.68 26.94
C ALA A 54 20.11 -26.41 26.34
N ALA A 55 19.37 -25.63 27.11
CA ALA A 55 18.81 -24.36 26.64
C ALA A 55 19.90 -23.38 26.14
N HIS A 56 20.99 -23.23 26.90
CA HIS A 56 22.11 -22.37 26.52
C HIS A 56 22.89 -22.92 25.33
N GLU A 57 23.14 -24.23 25.30
CA GLU A 57 23.82 -24.88 24.18
C GLU A 57 23.05 -24.70 22.88
N ILE A 58 21.73 -25.01 22.84
CA ILE A 58 20.85 -24.80 21.68
C ILE A 58 20.88 -23.33 21.25
N ALA A 59 20.65 -22.41 22.19
CA ALA A 59 20.62 -20.99 21.91
C ALA A 59 21.94 -20.46 21.31
N SER A 60 23.08 -21.03 21.68
CA SER A 60 24.38 -20.63 21.16
C SER A 60 24.59 -20.98 19.69
N HIS A 61 23.89 -22.02 19.19
CA HIS A 61 23.94 -22.48 17.79
C HIS A 61 22.80 -21.93 16.92
N CYS A 62 21.84 -21.20 17.46
CA CYS A 62 20.74 -20.62 16.71
C CYS A 62 21.18 -19.39 15.87
N ARG A 63 22.11 -19.61 14.94
CA ARG A 63 22.67 -18.59 14.03
C ARG A 63 22.74 -19.17 12.62
N LEU A 64 22.39 -18.35 11.61
CA LEU A 64 22.41 -18.75 10.21
C LEU A 64 23.75 -19.39 9.79
N ALA A 65 24.87 -18.84 10.30
CA ALA A 65 26.20 -19.35 9.99
C ALA A 65 26.44 -20.81 10.42
N GLU A 66 25.62 -21.37 11.29
CA GLU A 66 25.67 -22.76 11.73
C GLU A 66 24.85 -23.72 10.81
N ILE A 67 24.07 -23.18 9.89
CA ILE A 67 23.19 -23.94 9.00
C ILE A 67 23.80 -24.08 7.61
N ASP A 68 23.91 -25.31 7.13
CA ASP A 68 24.18 -25.62 5.74
C ASP A 68 22.90 -25.47 4.92
N MET A 69 22.81 -24.37 4.17
CA MET A 69 21.63 -24.04 3.37
C MET A 69 21.42 -24.99 2.19
N ALA A 70 22.50 -25.58 1.65
CA ALA A 70 22.37 -26.57 0.56
C ALA A 70 21.77 -27.89 1.08
N LEU A 71 22.23 -28.34 2.21
CA LEU A 71 21.65 -29.49 2.94
C LEU A 71 20.22 -29.21 3.37
N LEU A 72 19.93 -27.99 3.86
CA LEU A 72 18.57 -27.60 4.26
C LEU A 72 17.59 -27.68 3.08
N ARG A 73 17.99 -27.23 1.88
CA ARG A 73 17.17 -27.36 0.68
C ARG A 73 16.86 -28.83 0.38
N GLU A 74 17.87 -29.68 0.33
CA GLU A 74 17.68 -31.12 0.09
C GLU A 74 16.74 -31.76 1.12
N GLN A 75 16.93 -31.42 2.41
CA GLN A 75 16.07 -31.93 3.48
C GLN A 75 14.64 -31.42 3.36
N THR A 76 14.45 -30.16 2.95
CA THR A 76 13.12 -29.55 2.74
C THR A 76 12.37 -30.21 1.60
N GLU A 77 13.03 -30.44 0.45
CA GLU A 77 12.43 -31.12 -0.70
C GLU A 77 11.97 -32.53 -0.35
N ARG A 78 12.74 -33.24 0.46
CA ARG A 78 12.41 -34.60 0.91
C ARG A 78 11.31 -34.64 1.97
N ALA A 79 11.34 -33.71 2.94
CA ALA A 79 10.43 -33.71 4.09
C ALA A 79 9.13 -32.89 3.87
N GLY A 80 9.11 -32.02 2.85
CA GLY A 80 8.02 -31.07 2.60
C GLY A 80 7.98 -29.87 3.58
N SER A 81 9.02 -29.72 4.44
CA SER A 81 9.12 -28.63 5.41
C SER A 81 10.57 -28.36 5.82
N PRO A 82 10.98 -27.09 5.98
CA PRO A 82 12.35 -26.75 6.36
C PRO A 82 12.68 -27.06 7.81
N ILE A 83 11.69 -27.09 8.73
CA ILE A 83 11.94 -27.13 10.17
C ILE A 83 12.61 -28.42 10.61
N LEU A 84 12.24 -29.56 10.05
CA LEU A 84 12.91 -30.83 10.35
C LEU A 84 14.41 -30.77 10.01
N GLY A 85 14.76 -30.10 8.91
CA GLY A 85 16.15 -29.88 8.52
C GLY A 85 16.89 -28.95 9.49
N VAL A 86 16.26 -27.84 9.88
CA VAL A 86 16.81 -26.89 10.86
C VAL A 86 17.06 -27.60 12.21
N VAL A 87 16.06 -28.27 12.75
CA VAL A 87 16.17 -29.00 14.04
C VAL A 87 17.24 -30.10 13.97
N SER A 88 17.30 -30.86 12.88
CA SER A 88 18.32 -31.91 12.68
C SER A 88 19.73 -31.34 12.65
N GLN A 89 19.94 -30.18 12.02
CA GLN A 89 21.24 -29.54 11.99
C GLN A 89 21.60 -28.94 13.34
N LEU A 90 20.70 -28.28 14.05
CA LEU A 90 20.90 -27.79 15.41
C LEU A 90 21.28 -28.92 16.37
N ASN A 91 20.52 -30.01 16.35
CA ASN A 91 20.79 -31.19 17.21
C ASN A 91 22.24 -31.70 17.03
N LYS A 92 22.69 -31.83 15.77
CA LYS A 92 24.05 -32.29 15.45
C LYS A 92 25.18 -31.35 15.88
N ARG A 93 24.90 -30.03 16.02
CA ARG A 93 25.87 -29.03 16.48
C ARG A 93 26.03 -29.05 17.98
N CYS A 94 24.99 -29.38 18.72
CA CYS A 94 25.03 -29.42 20.18
C CYS A 94 25.85 -30.60 20.69
N ARG A 95 26.74 -30.33 21.67
CA ARG A 95 27.55 -31.33 22.34
C ARG A 95 26.74 -32.16 23.34
N ASN A 96 27.23 -33.30 23.75
CA ASN A 96 26.71 -34.11 24.85
C ASN A 96 25.26 -34.49 24.72
N LYS A 97 24.72 -34.62 23.48
CA LYS A 97 23.29 -34.89 23.18
C LYS A 97 22.33 -33.82 23.72
N LEU A 98 22.82 -32.64 24.08
CA LEU A 98 21.96 -31.53 24.54
C LEU A 98 21.01 -31.02 23.45
N GLY A 99 21.31 -31.29 22.18
CA GLY A 99 20.42 -30.98 21.04
C GLY A 99 19.15 -31.83 20.99
N GLU A 100 19.06 -32.95 21.71
CA GLU A 100 17.85 -33.75 21.80
C GLU A 100 16.67 -32.97 22.45
N TYR A 101 16.94 -31.84 23.09
CA TYR A 101 15.95 -30.92 23.64
C TYR A 101 15.53 -29.81 22.65
N CYS A 102 16.03 -29.77 21.42
CA CYS A 102 15.55 -28.85 20.38
C CYS A 102 14.07 -29.11 20.08
N HIS A 103 13.32 -28.05 19.74
CA HIS A 103 11.95 -28.17 19.29
C HIS A 103 10.99 -28.87 20.30
N TRP A 104 11.29 -28.78 21.60
CA TRP A 104 10.58 -29.53 22.63
C TRP A 104 9.13 -29.08 22.76
N GLY A 105 8.20 -29.96 22.43
CA GLY A 105 6.75 -29.72 22.49
C GLY A 105 6.20 -28.84 21.38
N ALA A 106 7.01 -28.36 20.47
CA ALA A 106 6.60 -27.59 19.31
C ALA A 106 6.11 -28.47 18.15
N THR A 107 5.46 -27.84 17.20
CA THR A 107 5.22 -28.39 15.86
C THR A 107 5.84 -27.49 14.78
N THR A 108 6.09 -28.05 13.62
CA THR A 108 6.65 -27.33 12.45
C THR A 108 5.95 -25.99 12.19
N GLN A 109 4.63 -25.96 12.30
CA GLN A 109 3.84 -24.77 11.99
C GLN A 109 4.01 -23.68 13.05
N ASP A 110 4.20 -24.01 14.32
CA ASP A 110 4.52 -23.05 15.39
C ASP A 110 5.73 -22.18 14.99
N ILE A 111 6.77 -22.83 14.46
CA ILE A 111 8.01 -22.15 14.08
C ILE A 111 7.82 -21.34 12.81
N ILE A 112 7.17 -21.90 11.79
CA ILE A 112 6.98 -21.24 10.49
C ILE A 112 6.05 -20.04 10.65
N ASP A 113 4.92 -20.18 11.32
CA ASP A 113 3.94 -19.10 11.48
C ASP A 113 4.51 -17.95 12.32
N THR A 114 5.16 -18.28 13.44
CA THR A 114 5.81 -17.24 14.27
C THR A 114 6.93 -16.53 13.51
N ALA A 115 7.76 -17.26 12.78
CA ALA A 115 8.80 -16.65 11.93
C ALA A 115 8.20 -15.78 10.83
N THR A 116 7.09 -16.21 10.21
CA THR A 116 6.35 -15.41 9.22
C THR A 116 5.82 -14.12 9.83
N VAL A 117 5.29 -14.15 11.06
CA VAL A 117 4.87 -12.94 11.78
C VAL A 117 6.04 -12.00 12.03
N LEU A 118 7.23 -12.52 12.34
CA LEU A 118 8.45 -11.71 12.48
C LEU A 118 8.83 -11.04 11.14
N GLN A 119 8.75 -11.74 10.01
CA GLN A 119 8.99 -11.17 8.67
C GLN A 119 7.91 -10.15 8.30
N ILE A 120 6.64 -10.40 8.63
CA ILE A 120 5.54 -9.43 8.47
C ILE A 120 5.83 -8.16 9.29
N ARG A 121 6.29 -8.26 10.52
CA ARG A 121 6.67 -7.12 11.36
C ARG A 121 7.72 -6.24 10.69
N GLU A 122 8.80 -6.85 10.15
CA GLU A 122 9.85 -6.14 9.42
C GLU A 122 9.29 -5.51 8.14
N SER A 123 8.47 -6.23 7.40
CA SER A 123 7.83 -5.74 6.17
C SER A 123 6.91 -4.55 6.43
N LEU A 124 6.07 -4.62 7.47
CA LEU A 124 5.17 -3.54 7.84
C LEU A 124 5.92 -2.27 8.29
N ALA A 125 7.12 -2.42 8.87
CA ALA A 125 7.97 -1.27 9.20
C ALA A 125 8.47 -0.56 7.93
N LEU A 126 8.86 -1.30 6.89
CA LEU A 126 9.25 -0.73 5.60
C LEU A 126 8.06 -0.08 4.88
N VAL A 127 6.88 -0.69 4.93
CA VAL A 127 5.65 -0.11 4.36
C VAL A 127 5.29 1.20 5.06
N GLU A 128 5.41 1.27 6.38
CA GLU A 128 5.16 2.48 7.17
C GLU A 128 6.09 3.62 6.75
N LEU A 129 7.38 3.35 6.65
CA LEU A 129 8.39 4.34 6.23
C LEU A 129 8.06 4.95 4.86
N ASP A 130 7.62 4.14 3.92
CA ASP A 130 7.26 4.62 2.59
C ASP A 130 5.91 5.37 2.60
N LEU A 131 4.91 4.91 3.36
CA LEU A 131 3.65 5.63 3.54
C LEU A 131 3.85 7.01 4.18
N ASP A 132 4.75 7.11 5.14
CA ASP A 132 5.12 8.39 5.77
C ASP A 132 5.77 9.34 4.77
N GLY A 133 6.70 8.83 3.94
CA GLY A 133 7.31 9.61 2.87
C GLY A 133 6.29 10.09 1.83
N ILE A 134 5.36 9.22 1.43
CA ILE A 134 4.26 9.57 0.52
C ILE A 134 3.33 10.62 1.15
N ALA A 135 2.97 10.48 2.42
CA ALA A 135 2.13 11.44 3.13
C ALA A 135 2.79 12.83 3.16
N GLN A 136 4.10 12.88 3.46
CA GLN A 136 4.86 14.12 3.50
C GLN A 136 4.95 14.80 2.12
N ALA A 137 5.19 14.02 1.06
CA ALA A 137 5.25 14.54 -0.32
C ALA A 137 3.88 15.09 -0.76
N LEU A 138 2.80 14.35 -0.48
CA LEU A 138 1.42 14.80 -0.76
C LEU A 138 1.07 16.07 0.04
N ALA A 139 1.45 16.16 1.30
CA ALA A 139 1.24 17.35 2.13
C ALA A 139 1.97 18.57 1.57
N THR A 140 3.21 18.37 1.08
CA THR A 140 3.99 19.43 0.44
C THR A 140 3.31 19.94 -0.83
N LEU A 141 2.86 19.03 -1.70
CA LEU A 141 2.13 19.38 -2.93
C LEU A 141 0.78 20.04 -2.61
N ALA A 142 0.02 19.52 -1.66
CA ALA A 142 -1.26 20.08 -1.25
C ALA A 142 -1.13 21.50 -0.71
N ARG A 143 -0.10 21.77 0.10
CA ARG A 143 0.19 23.12 0.62
C ARG A 143 0.65 24.09 -0.47
N LYS A 144 1.59 23.64 -1.31
CA LYS A 144 2.16 24.48 -2.40
C LYS A 144 1.11 24.89 -3.42
N HIS A 145 0.17 23.99 -3.71
CA HIS A 145 -0.85 24.18 -4.74
C HIS A 145 -2.26 24.35 -4.16
N ARG A 146 -2.36 24.80 -2.91
CA ARG A 146 -3.61 24.99 -2.20
C ARG A 146 -4.66 25.75 -3.01
N ASP A 147 -4.20 26.80 -3.68
CA ASP A 147 -5.03 27.74 -4.42
C ASP A 147 -4.75 27.72 -5.95
N THR A 148 -3.98 26.72 -6.44
CA THR A 148 -3.71 26.56 -7.89
C THR A 148 -4.94 26.00 -8.58
N PRO A 149 -5.65 26.78 -9.43
CA PRO A 149 -6.87 26.32 -10.07
C PRO A 149 -6.55 25.27 -11.15
N MET A 150 -7.37 24.24 -11.21
CA MET A 150 -7.41 23.25 -12.28
C MET A 150 -8.85 22.84 -12.55
N ILE A 151 -9.10 22.24 -13.71
CA ILE A 151 -10.43 21.69 -13.99
C ILE A 151 -10.64 20.35 -13.28
N GLY A 152 -11.74 20.22 -12.57
CA GLY A 152 -12.26 18.95 -12.10
C GLY A 152 -12.82 18.15 -13.27
N ARG A 153 -12.66 16.81 -13.25
CA ARG A 153 -13.13 15.94 -14.33
C ARG A 153 -14.07 14.87 -13.77
N SER A 154 -15.22 14.73 -14.41
CA SER A 154 -16.23 13.70 -14.14
C SER A 154 -16.50 12.94 -15.43
N TYR A 155 -16.49 11.60 -15.40
CA TYR A 155 -16.63 10.78 -16.62
C TYR A 155 -15.60 11.15 -17.71
N LEU A 156 -14.38 11.54 -17.31
CA LEU A 156 -13.32 12.06 -18.17
C LEU A 156 -13.66 13.37 -18.89
N GLN A 157 -14.81 13.97 -18.62
CA GLN A 157 -15.21 15.29 -19.14
C GLN A 157 -14.84 16.39 -18.15
N GLN A 158 -14.56 17.59 -18.67
CA GLN A 158 -14.40 18.77 -17.84
C GLN A 158 -15.70 19.08 -17.10
N ALA A 159 -15.62 19.30 -15.78
CA ALA A 159 -16.74 19.68 -14.93
C ALA A 159 -16.54 21.13 -14.42
N ILE A 160 -16.45 21.31 -13.11
CA ILE A 160 -16.22 22.62 -12.50
C ILE A 160 -14.78 22.75 -11.98
N PRO A 161 -14.30 23.98 -11.74
CA PRO A 161 -12.96 24.21 -11.19
C PRO A 161 -12.79 23.63 -9.79
N ILE A 162 -11.60 23.09 -9.55
CA ILE A 162 -11.06 22.68 -8.24
C ILE A 162 -9.66 23.26 -8.08
N THR A 163 -8.94 22.94 -7.00
CA THR A 163 -7.51 23.21 -6.92
C THR A 163 -6.70 21.92 -7.04
N PHE A 164 -5.45 22.02 -7.55
CA PHE A 164 -4.54 20.89 -7.56
C PHE A 164 -4.19 20.46 -6.13
N GLY A 165 -4.09 21.42 -5.19
CA GLY A 165 -3.94 21.12 -3.78
C GLY A 165 -5.08 20.27 -3.21
N TYR A 166 -6.32 20.53 -3.60
CA TYR A 166 -7.47 19.72 -3.23
C TYR A 166 -7.35 18.26 -3.73
N LYS A 167 -6.92 18.08 -4.98
CA LYS A 167 -6.67 16.73 -5.53
C LYS A 167 -5.61 15.99 -4.73
N MET A 168 -4.50 16.64 -4.36
CA MET A 168 -3.43 16.05 -3.54
C MET A 168 -3.87 15.79 -2.10
N ALA A 169 -4.63 16.69 -1.49
CA ALA A 169 -5.19 16.50 -0.15
C ALA A 169 -6.16 15.30 -0.07
N GLY A 170 -6.92 15.04 -1.14
CA GLY A 170 -7.76 13.86 -1.23
C GLY A 170 -6.97 12.55 -1.14
N LEU A 171 -5.84 12.46 -1.85
CA LEU A 171 -4.92 11.34 -1.77
C LEU A 171 -4.23 11.25 -0.40
N LEU A 172 -3.78 12.39 0.16
CA LEU A 172 -3.20 12.46 1.50
C LEU A 172 -4.16 11.90 2.56
N SER A 173 -5.42 12.29 2.50
CA SER A 173 -6.45 11.79 3.44
C SER A 173 -6.62 10.27 3.34
N ALA A 174 -6.47 9.68 2.15
CA ALA A 174 -6.49 8.22 1.99
C ALA A 174 -5.25 7.56 2.62
N VAL A 175 -4.06 8.15 2.42
CA VAL A 175 -2.80 7.65 3.01
C VAL A 175 -2.84 7.74 4.53
N GLN A 176 -3.35 8.83 5.12
CA GLN A 176 -3.55 8.96 6.57
C GLN A 176 -4.44 7.84 7.15
N ARG A 177 -5.49 7.45 6.41
CA ARG A 177 -6.32 6.28 6.80
C ARG A 177 -5.54 4.97 6.70
N HIS A 178 -4.61 4.82 5.75
CA HIS A 178 -3.76 3.62 5.67
C HIS A 178 -2.76 3.57 6.82
N GLN A 179 -2.15 4.69 7.22
CA GLN A 179 -1.30 4.76 8.41
C GLN A 179 -2.07 4.37 9.68
N GLN A 180 -3.31 4.81 9.81
CA GLN A 180 -4.18 4.40 10.94
C GLN A 180 -4.48 2.89 10.89
N ARG A 181 -4.85 2.35 9.72
CA ARG A 181 -5.08 0.90 9.55
C ARG A 181 -3.84 0.10 9.89
N LEU A 182 -2.66 0.54 9.48
CA LEU A 182 -1.40 -0.13 9.78
C LEU A 182 -1.14 -0.24 11.28
N ARG A 183 -1.36 0.84 12.03
CA ARG A 183 -1.24 0.80 13.50
C ARG A 183 -2.20 -0.20 14.14
N GLN A 184 -3.46 -0.17 13.72
CA GLN A 184 -4.50 -1.09 14.21
C GLN A 184 -4.25 -2.55 13.79
N LEU A 185 -3.75 -2.78 12.57
CA LEU A 185 -3.41 -4.10 12.05
C LEU A 185 -2.34 -4.78 12.91
N ARG A 186 -1.29 -4.03 13.30
CA ARG A 186 -0.19 -4.57 14.11
C ARG A 186 -0.65 -5.24 15.40
N GLU A 187 -1.68 -4.71 16.06
CA GLU A 187 -2.22 -5.24 17.31
C GLU A 187 -2.81 -6.65 17.13
N ARG A 188 -3.37 -6.96 15.97
CA ARG A 188 -4.01 -8.25 15.67
C ARG A 188 -3.08 -9.25 14.99
N VAL A 189 -2.10 -8.76 14.23
CA VAL A 189 -1.24 -9.61 13.39
C VAL A 189 0.07 -9.98 14.09
N LEU A 190 0.63 -9.09 14.93
CA LEU A 190 1.91 -9.36 15.60
C LEU A 190 1.72 -10.22 16.84
N VAL A 191 1.18 -11.41 16.62
CA VAL A 191 0.84 -12.43 17.63
C VAL A 191 1.64 -13.69 17.31
N GLY A 192 2.29 -14.30 18.31
CA GLY A 192 3.02 -15.55 18.11
C GLY A 192 2.08 -16.76 17.96
N GLU A 193 2.58 -17.80 17.29
CA GLU A 193 1.92 -19.12 17.27
C GLU A 193 2.84 -20.13 17.93
N PHE A 194 2.42 -20.60 19.08
CA PHE A 194 3.06 -21.72 19.77
C PHE A 194 2.00 -22.54 20.49
N ALA A 195 1.60 -23.63 19.90
CA ALA A 195 0.44 -24.40 20.37
C ALA A 195 0.57 -25.93 20.24
N GLY A 196 1.66 -26.44 19.69
CA GLY A 196 1.96 -27.85 19.53
C GLY A 196 1.15 -28.53 18.42
N ALA A 197 1.11 -29.84 18.44
CA ALA A 197 0.67 -30.69 17.32
C ALA A 197 -0.72 -30.31 16.73
N VAL A 198 -1.71 -30.01 17.57
CA VAL A 198 -3.07 -29.64 17.18
C VAL A 198 -3.66 -28.51 18.04
N GLY A 199 -2.81 -27.65 18.57
CA GLY A 199 -3.26 -26.42 19.23
C GLY A 199 -3.48 -26.51 20.74
N THR A 200 -3.20 -27.64 21.38
CA THR A 200 -3.56 -27.87 22.80
C THR A 200 -2.37 -27.86 23.76
N LEU A 201 -1.13 -27.76 23.24
CA LEU A 201 0.11 -27.86 24.04
C LEU A 201 0.18 -29.06 24.98
N ALA A 202 -0.50 -30.15 24.64
CA ALA A 202 -0.68 -31.33 25.53
C ALA A 202 0.64 -31.94 26.02
N SER A 203 1.71 -31.85 25.23
CA SER A 203 3.04 -32.36 25.58
C SER A 203 3.74 -31.60 26.72
N LEU A 204 3.35 -30.34 26.97
CA LEU A 204 3.98 -29.46 27.97
C LEU A 204 3.24 -29.43 29.33
N ARG A 205 2.09 -30.08 29.43
CA ARG A 205 1.29 -30.20 30.67
C ARG A 205 1.04 -28.83 31.35
N THR A 206 1.45 -28.70 32.64
CA THR A 206 1.15 -27.55 33.51
C THR A 206 1.86 -26.26 33.07
N ASP A 207 3.02 -26.32 32.40
CA ASP A 207 3.83 -25.17 32.05
C ASP A 207 3.61 -24.70 30.63
N ALA A 208 2.62 -25.25 29.95
CA ALA A 208 2.28 -24.95 28.55
C ALA A 208 2.02 -23.46 28.30
N MET A 209 1.11 -22.86 29.10
CA MET A 209 0.75 -21.44 28.93
C MET A 209 1.88 -20.51 29.31
N ALA A 210 2.70 -20.86 30.32
CA ALA A 210 3.89 -20.09 30.68
C ALA A 210 4.95 -20.14 29.57
N THR A 211 5.11 -21.28 28.91
CA THR A 211 6.00 -21.44 27.75
C THR A 211 5.52 -20.56 26.58
N GLN A 212 4.24 -20.64 26.23
CA GLN A 212 3.65 -19.83 25.15
C GLN A 212 3.85 -18.32 25.42
N ALA A 213 3.48 -17.84 26.61
CA ALA A 213 3.66 -16.46 27.00
C ALA A 213 5.13 -16.02 26.97
N GLY A 214 6.02 -16.87 27.49
CA GLY A 214 7.45 -16.60 27.50
C GLY A 214 8.06 -16.51 26.11
N VAL A 215 7.70 -17.41 25.18
CA VAL A 215 8.18 -17.39 23.79
C VAL A 215 7.70 -16.13 23.07
N CYS A 216 6.42 -15.78 23.21
CA CYS A 216 5.89 -14.54 22.63
C CYS A 216 6.62 -13.30 23.18
N ALA A 217 6.81 -13.23 24.49
CA ALA A 217 7.51 -12.10 25.13
C ALA A 217 8.98 -12.00 24.68
N GLU A 218 9.72 -13.12 24.59
CA GLU A 218 11.11 -13.16 24.11
C GLU A 218 11.23 -12.65 22.67
N LEU A 219 10.22 -12.87 21.83
CA LEU A 219 10.18 -12.43 20.44
C LEU A 219 9.55 -11.04 20.26
N GLY A 220 9.04 -10.42 21.32
CA GLY A 220 8.33 -9.13 21.26
C GLY A 220 7.01 -9.24 20.47
N LEU A 221 6.28 -10.34 20.63
CA LEU A 221 4.97 -10.62 20.04
C LEU A 221 3.90 -10.69 21.13
N ALA A 222 2.65 -10.46 20.77
CA ALA A 222 1.53 -10.70 21.66
C ALA A 222 1.28 -12.20 21.81
N GLN A 223 0.79 -12.60 23.01
CA GLN A 223 0.36 -13.96 23.26
C GLN A 223 -1.01 -14.21 22.63
N PRO A 224 -1.23 -15.33 21.89
CA PRO A 224 -2.54 -15.67 21.34
C PRO A 224 -3.49 -16.11 22.46
N LEU A 225 -4.79 -15.84 22.28
CA LEU A 225 -5.83 -16.36 23.17
C LEU A 225 -6.06 -17.86 22.98
N ILE A 226 -5.87 -18.33 21.76
CA ILE A 226 -6.03 -19.72 21.32
C ILE A 226 -5.12 -19.95 20.11
N ALA A 227 -4.79 -21.20 19.82
CA ALA A 227 -4.06 -21.58 18.60
C ALA A 227 -4.79 -21.06 17.34
N TRP A 228 -4.03 -20.51 16.41
CA TRP A 228 -4.57 -19.98 15.16
C TRP A 228 -4.01 -20.67 13.89
N HIS A 229 -3.49 -21.91 14.03
CA HIS A 229 -2.96 -22.71 12.92
C HIS A 229 -3.91 -22.83 11.73
N ALA A 230 -5.21 -22.90 11.96
CA ALA A 230 -6.24 -23.00 10.93
C ALA A 230 -7.20 -21.78 10.91
N LEU A 231 -6.98 -20.78 11.77
CA LEU A 231 -7.75 -19.53 11.82
C LEU A 231 -6.88 -18.41 11.24
N ARG A 232 -6.95 -18.24 9.92
CA ARG A 232 -5.97 -17.46 9.15
C ARG A 232 -6.40 -16.03 8.81
N ASP A 233 -7.44 -15.53 9.47
CA ASP A 233 -7.98 -14.20 9.26
C ASP A 233 -6.96 -13.07 9.54
N ASN A 234 -6.07 -13.25 10.51
CA ASN A 234 -4.98 -12.34 10.81
C ASN A 234 -3.99 -12.18 9.61
N ILE A 235 -3.65 -13.27 8.94
CA ILE A 235 -2.77 -13.26 7.75
C ILE A 235 -3.52 -12.69 6.54
N ALA A 236 -4.79 -13.07 6.36
CA ALA A 236 -5.63 -12.52 5.30
C ALA A 236 -5.85 -11.01 5.47
N GLU A 237 -5.92 -10.50 6.71
CA GLU A 237 -6.01 -9.07 7.00
C GLU A 237 -4.78 -8.30 6.51
N VAL A 238 -3.57 -8.89 6.58
CA VAL A 238 -2.36 -8.31 5.97
C VAL A 238 -2.56 -8.15 4.46
N GLY A 239 -3.04 -9.19 3.79
CA GLY A 239 -3.34 -9.15 2.36
C GLY A 239 -4.38 -8.09 2.01
N ALA A 240 -5.47 -8.00 2.78
CA ALA A 240 -6.51 -6.99 2.60
C ALA A 240 -5.96 -5.56 2.78
N PHE A 241 -5.11 -5.34 3.78
CA PHE A 241 -4.43 -4.06 3.98
C PHE A 241 -3.58 -3.68 2.77
N LEU A 242 -2.73 -4.59 2.28
CA LEU A 242 -1.90 -4.35 1.09
C LEU A 242 -2.78 -4.08 -0.15
N GLY A 243 -3.88 -4.81 -0.30
CA GLY A 243 -4.86 -4.59 -1.37
C GLY A 243 -5.49 -3.19 -1.34
N LEU A 244 -5.86 -2.68 -0.16
CA LEU A 244 -6.40 -1.32 0.03
C LEU A 244 -5.35 -0.24 -0.29
N VAL A 245 -4.12 -0.39 0.19
CA VAL A 245 -3.00 0.50 -0.16
C VAL A 245 -2.79 0.48 -1.67
N GLY A 246 -2.72 -0.72 -2.27
CA GLY A 246 -2.57 -0.89 -3.71
C GLY A 246 -3.68 -0.22 -4.52
N GLY A 247 -4.93 -0.23 -4.04
CA GLY A 247 -6.04 0.50 -4.66
C GLY A 247 -5.80 2.00 -4.72
N THR A 248 -5.32 2.59 -3.62
CA THR A 248 -4.99 4.02 -3.54
C THR A 248 -3.81 4.40 -4.44
N LEU A 249 -2.73 3.61 -4.45
CA LEU A 249 -1.58 3.84 -5.33
C LEU A 249 -1.95 3.65 -6.82
N GLY A 250 -2.83 2.69 -7.11
CA GLY A 250 -3.40 2.50 -8.45
C GLY A 250 -4.18 3.73 -8.92
N LYS A 251 -4.98 4.35 -8.04
CA LYS A 251 -5.68 5.61 -8.31
C LYS A 251 -4.69 6.75 -8.58
N LEU A 252 -3.69 6.93 -7.74
CA LEU A 252 -2.63 7.92 -7.94
C LEU A 252 -1.96 7.74 -9.31
N SER A 253 -1.53 6.52 -9.63
CA SER A 253 -0.83 6.23 -10.89
C SER A 253 -1.70 6.50 -12.12
N MET A 254 -3.01 6.21 -12.02
CA MET A 254 -3.96 6.50 -13.09
C MET A 254 -4.13 7.99 -13.31
N ASP A 255 -4.31 8.79 -12.24
CA ASP A 255 -4.39 10.23 -12.35
C ASP A 255 -3.14 10.83 -13.01
N ILE A 256 -1.95 10.42 -12.57
CA ILE A 256 -0.69 10.92 -13.15
C ILE A 256 -0.64 10.59 -14.66
N LYS A 257 -0.95 9.36 -15.07
CA LYS A 257 -0.98 8.99 -16.49
C LYS A 257 -1.94 9.85 -17.31
N LEU A 258 -3.15 10.07 -16.80
CA LEU A 258 -4.16 10.88 -17.49
C LEU A 258 -3.75 12.37 -17.57
N LEU A 259 -3.15 12.89 -16.51
CA LEU A 259 -2.67 14.28 -16.49
C LEU A 259 -1.41 14.50 -17.32
N MET A 260 -0.64 13.44 -17.63
CA MET A 260 0.52 13.47 -18.53
C MET A 260 0.16 13.30 -20.01
N GLN A 261 -1.09 13.01 -20.37
CA GLN A 261 -1.50 12.93 -21.78
C GLN A 261 -1.13 14.22 -22.51
N THR A 262 -0.71 14.13 -23.76
CA THR A 262 -0.25 15.27 -24.57
C THR A 262 -1.28 16.40 -24.62
N GLU A 263 -2.56 16.03 -24.72
CA GLU A 263 -3.69 16.95 -24.80
C GLU A 263 -4.03 17.59 -23.44
N VAL A 264 -3.52 17.04 -22.33
CA VAL A 264 -3.75 17.53 -20.97
C VAL A 264 -2.52 18.27 -20.44
N GLY A 265 -1.37 17.59 -20.32
CA GLY A 265 -0.06 18.17 -20.02
C GLY A 265 0.02 18.95 -18.69
N GLU A 266 -0.76 18.57 -17.67
CA GLU A 266 -0.88 19.33 -16.42
C GLU A 266 0.16 18.93 -15.36
N VAL A 267 0.69 17.69 -15.43
CA VAL A 267 1.79 17.21 -14.57
C VAL A 267 2.72 16.31 -15.36
N PHE A 268 3.93 16.09 -14.83
CA PHE A 268 4.88 15.15 -15.42
C PHE A 268 5.66 14.44 -14.31
N GLU A 269 5.95 13.14 -14.51
CA GLU A 269 6.91 12.43 -13.68
C GLU A 269 8.27 13.12 -13.70
N PRO A 270 9.07 13.06 -12.61
CA PRO A 270 10.37 13.71 -12.54
C PRO A 270 11.26 13.25 -13.68
N PHE A 271 11.86 14.23 -14.36
CA PHE A 271 12.77 13.97 -15.47
C PHE A 271 14.14 13.48 -14.94
N ALA A 272 14.65 12.43 -15.59
CA ALA A 272 16.05 12.04 -15.46
C ALA A 272 16.53 11.53 -16.83
N PRO A 273 17.79 11.80 -17.23
CA PRO A 273 18.34 11.26 -18.47
C PRO A 273 18.18 9.73 -18.55
N GLY A 274 17.62 9.25 -19.67
CA GLY A 274 17.35 7.82 -19.88
C GLY A 274 16.08 7.28 -19.20
N ARG A 275 15.44 8.02 -18.31
CA ARG A 275 14.19 7.58 -17.66
C ARG A 275 12.98 7.96 -18.52
N GLY A 276 12.15 6.96 -18.86
CA GLY A 276 10.94 7.18 -19.66
C GLY A 276 11.20 7.58 -21.10
N SER A 277 12.44 7.50 -21.57
CA SER A 277 12.82 7.87 -22.93
C SER A 277 12.17 6.95 -23.96
N SER A 278 11.79 7.53 -25.11
CA SER A 278 11.39 6.77 -26.29
C SER A 278 12.62 6.41 -27.10
N SER A 279 12.70 5.17 -27.61
CA SER A 279 13.76 4.76 -28.52
C SER A 279 13.69 5.42 -29.90
N THR A 280 12.54 6.01 -30.26
CA THR A 280 12.28 6.57 -31.60
C THR A 280 11.88 8.05 -31.57
N MET A 281 11.33 8.56 -30.48
CA MET A 281 10.81 9.93 -30.37
C MET A 281 11.48 10.66 -29.19
N PRO A 282 12.50 11.50 -29.43
CA PRO A 282 13.29 12.12 -28.36
C PRO A 282 12.48 13.00 -27.39
N GLN A 283 11.40 13.62 -27.87
CA GLN A 283 10.53 14.52 -27.07
C GLN A 283 9.53 13.77 -26.19
N LYS A 284 9.33 12.46 -26.41
CA LYS A 284 8.29 11.70 -25.70
C LYS A 284 8.72 11.38 -24.27
N ARG A 285 7.93 11.82 -23.30
CA ARG A 285 8.08 11.54 -21.86
C ARG A 285 7.02 10.54 -21.43
N ASN A 286 7.42 9.28 -21.21
CA ASN A 286 6.49 8.22 -20.82
C ASN A 286 6.28 8.19 -19.29
N PRO A 287 5.04 7.98 -18.80
CA PRO A 287 4.73 7.78 -17.39
C PRO A 287 5.11 6.34 -16.95
N VAL A 288 6.41 6.07 -16.93
CA VAL A 288 6.94 4.70 -16.75
C VAL A 288 6.74 4.21 -15.34
N ALA A 289 7.02 5.06 -14.36
CA ALA A 289 6.87 4.69 -12.95
C ALA A 289 5.38 4.46 -12.60
N SER A 290 4.48 5.31 -13.10
CA SER A 290 3.03 5.11 -12.94
C SER A 290 2.56 3.82 -13.59
N SER A 291 3.17 3.40 -14.71
CA SER A 291 2.85 2.13 -15.36
C SER A 291 3.28 0.93 -14.52
N TYR A 292 4.47 0.99 -13.91
CA TYR A 292 4.95 -0.04 -12.99
C TYR A 292 4.11 -0.15 -11.72
N ILE A 293 3.73 1.00 -11.11
CA ILE A 293 2.81 1.03 -9.97
C ILE A 293 1.50 0.33 -10.34
N HIS A 294 0.90 0.70 -11.47
CA HIS A 294 -0.38 0.14 -11.90
C HIS A 294 -0.33 -1.38 -12.05
N ALA A 295 0.72 -1.90 -12.70
CA ALA A 295 0.92 -3.33 -12.88
C ALA A 295 1.12 -4.06 -11.54
N ALA A 296 2.05 -3.57 -10.70
CA ALA A 296 2.38 -4.19 -9.43
C ALA A 296 1.15 -4.28 -8.50
N VAL A 297 0.41 -3.16 -8.34
CA VAL A 297 -0.76 -3.15 -7.42
C VAL A 297 -1.96 -3.93 -7.97
N ALA A 298 -2.05 -4.15 -9.28
CA ALA A 298 -3.06 -5.03 -9.84
C ALA A 298 -2.81 -6.49 -9.41
N VAL A 299 -1.55 -6.94 -9.44
CA VAL A 299 -1.15 -8.27 -8.97
C VAL A 299 -1.30 -8.40 -7.46
N VAL A 300 -0.88 -7.41 -6.68
CA VAL A 300 -1.08 -7.39 -5.20
C VAL A 300 -2.54 -7.60 -4.81
N ARG A 301 -3.50 -7.02 -5.54
CA ARG A 301 -4.93 -7.25 -5.27
C ARG A 301 -5.38 -8.69 -5.54
N GLN A 302 -4.79 -9.38 -6.51
CA GLN A 302 -5.03 -10.81 -6.72
C GLN A 302 -4.42 -11.65 -5.59
N HIS A 303 -3.24 -11.29 -5.12
CA HIS A 303 -2.64 -11.92 -3.94
C HIS A 303 -3.48 -11.72 -2.67
N SER A 304 -4.10 -10.57 -2.50
CA SER A 304 -5.07 -10.33 -1.41
C SER A 304 -6.27 -11.30 -1.48
N ALA A 305 -6.79 -11.57 -2.68
CA ALA A 305 -7.86 -12.57 -2.85
C ALA A 305 -7.38 -13.99 -2.54
N ALA A 306 -6.17 -14.36 -3.00
CA ALA A 306 -5.60 -15.68 -2.70
C ALA A 306 -5.38 -15.90 -1.19
N LEU A 307 -5.02 -14.86 -0.43
CA LEU A 307 -4.92 -14.95 1.03
C LEU A 307 -6.29 -15.12 1.71
N MET A 308 -7.36 -14.59 1.14
CA MET A 308 -8.72 -14.86 1.62
C MET A 308 -9.14 -16.31 1.33
N ASP A 309 -8.74 -16.87 0.17
CA ASP A 309 -8.96 -18.29 -0.13
C ASP A 309 -8.19 -19.20 0.84
N ALA A 310 -6.99 -18.79 1.27
CA ALA A 310 -6.18 -19.50 2.27
C ALA A 310 -6.82 -19.58 3.66
N MET A 311 -7.84 -18.76 3.95
CA MET A 311 -8.60 -18.86 5.21
C MET A 311 -9.48 -20.11 5.28
N VAL A 312 -9.81 -20.73 4.14
CA VAL A 312 -10.67 -21.93 4.09
C VAL A 312 -9.80 -23.15 4.39
N ALA A 313 -9.31 -23.20 5.63
CA ALA A 313 -8.47 -24.26 6.14
C ALA A 313 -9.32 -25.43 6.67
N ASP A 314 -8.76 -26.63 6.59
CA ASP A 314 -9.40 -27.85 7.05
C ASP A 314 -8.93 -28.22 8.46
N HIS A 315 -9.86 -28.60 9.31
CA HIS A 315 -9.65 -29.04 10.69
C HIS A 315 -8.72 -28.11 11.51
N GLU A 316 -7.88 -28.67 12.37
CA GLU A 316 -6.93 -27.96 13.22
C GLU A 316 -5.58 -27.66 12.52
N ARG A 317 -5.29 -28.33 11.40
CA ARG A 317 -4.07 -28.16 10.58
C ARG A 317 -4.40 -28.34 9.09
N SER A 318 -4.14 -27.31 8.32
CA SER A 318 -4.54 -27.24 6.91
C SER A 318 -3.65 -28.06 5.97
N ALA A 319 -4.26 -28.63 4.91
CA ALA A 319 -3.59 -29.34 3.83
C ALA A 319 -3.80 -28.62 2.48
N GLY A 320 -2.91 -27.70 2.15
CA GLY A 320 -2.93 -26.89 0.92
C GLY A 320 -3.15 -25.41 1.14
N PRO A 321 -4.25 -24.95 1.77
CA PRO A 321 -4.48 -23.51 2.01
C PRO A 321 -3.32 -22.78 2.70
N TRP A 322 -2.68 -23.38 3.70
CA TRP A 322 -1.53 -22.80 4.39
C TRP A 322 -0.35 -22.51 3.43
N GLN A 323 -0.09 -23.41 2.48
CA GLN A 323 1.01 -23.23 1.52
C GLN A 323 0.78 -22.07 0.52
N ILE A 324 -0.47 -21.63 0.33
CA ILE A 324 -0.77 -20.44 -0.47
C ILE A 324 -0.03 -19.21 0.12
N GLU A 325 0.01 -19.10 1.45
CA GLU A 325 0.67 -18.00 2.13
C GLU A 325 2.18 -17.95 1.85
N TRP A 326 2.83 -19.11 1.71
CA TRP A 326 4.27 -19.21 1.45
C TRP A 326 4.65 -18.59 0.09
N ILE A 327 3.73 -18.68 -0.89
CA ILE A 327 3.90 -18.09 -2.22
C ILE A 327 3.52 -16.61 -2.17
N VAL A 328 2.34 -16.31 -1.64
CA VAL A 328 1.66 -15.04 -1.85
C VAL A 328 2.21 -13.90 -0.99
N LEU A 329 2.54 -14.17 0.28
CA LEU A 329 3.02 -13.10 1.19
C LEU A 329 4.32 -12.44 0.72
N PRO A 330 5.39 -13.20 0.39
CA PRO A 330 6.64 -12.61 -0.10
C PRO A 330 6.43 -11.79 -1.36
N GLU A 331 5.66 -12.31 -2.32
CA GLU A 331 5.39 -11.64 -3.58
C GLU A 331 4.59 -10.35 -3.38
N ALA A 332 3.54 -10.40 -2.56
CA ALA A 332 2.70 -9.24 -2.27
C ALA A 332 3.49 -8.09 -1.61
N PHE A 333 4.32 -8.39 -0.62
CA PHE A 333 5.16 -7.39 0.04
C PHE A 333 6.23 -6.84 -0.89
N CYS A 334 6.91 -7.69 -1.67
CA CYS A 334 7.91 -7.27 -2.62
C CYS A 334 7.33 -6.33 -3.69
N LEU A 335 6.21 -6.69 -4.33
CA LEU A 335 5.54 -5.87 -5.33
C LEU A 335 5.02 -4.56 -4.72
N MET A 336 4.46 -4.61 -3.51
CA MET A 336 4.00 -3.42 -2.80
C MET A 336 5.15 -2.46 -2.50
N ALA A 337 6.32 -2.95 -2.08
CA ALA A 337 7.50 -2.12 -1.82
C ALA A 337 7.96 -1.39 -3.10
N GLY A 338 7.94 -2.07 -4.25
CA GLY A 338 8.22 -1.44 -5.54
C GLY A 338 7.23 -0.32 -5.87
N ALA A 339 5.93 -0.57 -5.68
CA ALA A 339 4.87 0.40 -5.93
C ALA A 339 4.95 1.62 -5.01
N LEU A 340 5.18 1.41 -3.71
CA LEU A 340 5.35 2.48 -2.72
C LEU A 340 6.56 3.37 -3.05
N ARG A 341 7.71 2.76 -3.32
CA ARG A 341 8.93 3.48 -3.69
C ARG A 341 8.72 4.36 -4.95
N HIS A 342 8.12 3.81 -6.00
CA HIS A 342 7.82 4.59 -7.21
C HIS A 342 6.83 5.72 -6.93
N SER A 343 5.80 5.47 -6.14
CA SER A 343 4.80 6.49 -5.76
C SER A 343 5.45 7.65 -5.01
N ARG A 344 6.33 7.34 -4.05
CA ARG A 344 7.10 8.33 -3.32
C ARG A 344 8.01 9.15 -4.25
N GLN A 345 8.78 8.49 -5.12
CA GLN A 345 9.66 9.16 -6.08
C GLN A 345 8.90 10.08 -7.04
N ILE A 346 7.72 9.65 -7.54
CA ILE A 346 6.88 10.52 -8.38
C ILE A 346 6.47 11.77 -7.60
N LEU A 347 5.93 11.61 -6.40
CA LEU A 347 5.38 12.71 -5.63
C LEU A 347 6.44 13.70 -5.13
N GLU A 348 7.61 13.21 -4.74
CA GLU A 348 8.73 14.05 -4.31
C GLU A 348 9.29 14.92 -5.46
N GLY A 349 9.23 14.43 -6.70
CA GLY A 349 9.77 15.12 -7.87
C GLY A 349 8.73 15.53 -8.91
N LEU A 350 7.43 15.56 -8.58
CA LEU A 350 6.36 15.85 -9.53
C LEU A 350 6.49 17.25 -10.11
N GLU A 351 6.60 17.33 -11.43
CA GLU A 351 6.56 18.58 -12.16
C GLU A 351 5.10 18.97 -12.39
N VAL A 352 4.71 20.16 -11.95
CA VAL A 352 3.33 20.68 -12.05
C VAL A 352 3.32 21.90 -12.95
N ASP A 353 2.56 21.84 -14.05
CA ASP A 353 2.36 22.96 -14.99
C ASP A 353 1.03 23.68 -14.67
N ALA A 354 1.09 24.64 -13.75
CA ALA A 354 -0.05 25.47 -13.39
C ALA A 354 -0.59 26.31 -14.58
N ALA A 355 0.27 26.66 -15.54
CA ALA A 355 -0.15 27.38 -16.72
C ALA A 355 -0.98 26.48 -17.65
N ALA A 356 -0.58 25.22 -17.83
CA ALA A 356 -1.38 24.24 -18.55
C ALA A 356 -2.73 23.99 -17.87
N MET A 357 -2.74 23.86 -16.53
CA MET A 357 -4.00 23.74 -15.78
C MET A 357 -4.95 24.90 -16.06
N ARG A 358 -4.43 26.13 -16.06
CA ARG A 358 -5.23 27.32 -16.39
C ARG A 358 -5.73 27.30 -17.83
N ARG A 359 -4.87 27.03 -18.80
CA ARG A 359 -5.26 26.92 -20.23
C ARG A 359 -6.34 25.87 -20.44
N ASN A 360 -6.27 24.74 -19.74
CA ASN A 360 -7.24 23.65 -19.89
C ASN A 360 -8.63 24.03 -19.36
N ILE A 361 -8.75 24.90 -18.36
CA ILE A 361 -10.03 25.44 -17.91
C ILE A 361 -10.69 26.24 -19.05
N ASP A 362 -9.90 26.99 -19.83
CA ASP A 362 -10.40 27.89 -20.89
C ASP A 362 -10.78 27.14 -22.19
N LEU A 363 -10.42 25.84 -22.33
CA LEU A 363 -10.69 25.04 -23.55
C LEU A 363 -12.16 25.01 -23.96
N THR A 364 -13.09 25.17 -23.02
CA THR A 364 -14.54 25.15 -23.29
C THR A 364 -15.12 26.55 -23.46
N HIS A 365 -14.27 27.59 -23.65
CA HIS A 365 -14.71 28.98 -23.79
C HIS A 365 -15.65 29.44 -22.67
N GLY A 366 -15.39 28.98 -21.42
CA GLY A 366 -16.16 29.35 -20.23
C GLY A 366 -17.38 28.51 -19.95
N LEU A 367 -17.71 27.50 -20.75
CA LEU A 367 -18.89 26.63 -20.51
C LEU A 367 -18.83 25.89 -19.19
N VAL A 368 -17.65 25.60 -18.66
CA VAL A 368 -17.46 24.98 -17.33
C VAL A 368 -17.98 25.85 -16.18
N MET A 369 -18.27 27.15 -16.46
CA MET A 369 -18.83 28.09 -15.47
C MET A 369 -20.34 28.21 -15.56
N SER A 370 -21.02 27.44 -16.40
CA SER A 370 -22.47 27.48 -16.59
C SER A 370 -23.27 27.27 -15.29
N GLU A 371 -22.77 26.39 -14.39
CA GLU A 371 -23.38 26.17 -13.06
C GLU A 371 -23.32 27.46 -12.20
N ALA A 372 -22.17 28.15 -12.17
CA ALA A 372 -22.03 29.39 -11.42
C ALA A 372 -23.01 30.46 -11.92
N VAL A 373 -23.15 30.60 -13.24
CA VAL A 373 -24.10 31.53 -13.87
C VAL A 373 -25.55 31.14 -13.54
N MET A 374 -25.90 29.85 -13.69
CA MET A 374 -27.23 29.35 -13.36
C MET A 374 -27.58 29.66 -11.90
N MET A 375 -26.67 29.41 -10.98
CA MET A 375 -26.85 29.67 -9.55
C MET A 375 -26.96 31.17 -9.25
N GLY A 376 -26.21 32.02 -9.96
CA GLY A 376 -26.31 33.49 -9.85
C GLY A 376 -27.66 34.03 -10.35
N LEU A 377 -28.24 33.42 -11.36
CA LEU A 377 -29.57 33.79 -11.88
C LEU A 377 -30.72 33.20 -11.10
N SER A 378 -30.54 32.08 -10.40
CA SER A 378 -31.60 31.33 -9.69
C SER A 378 -32.37 32.16 -8.65
N PRO A 379 -31.79 33.13 -7.90
CA PRO A 379 -32.53 33.99 -6.99
C PRO A 379 -33.56 34.91 -7.70
N HIS A 380 -33.36 35.20 -8.98
CA HIS A 380 -34.19 36.10 -9.78
C HIS A 380 -35.25 35.37 -10.59
N LEU A 381 -34.89 34.22 -11.14
CA LEU A 381 -35.71 33.49 -12.11
C LEU A 381 -36.28 32.17 -11.58
N GLY A 382 -35.79 31.71 -10.43
CA GLY A 382 -36.02 30.34 -10.01
C GLY A 382 -35.06 29.36 -10.71
N ARG A 383 -34.74 28.25 -10.07
CA ARG A 383 -33.71 27.29 -10.52
C ARG A 383 -33.97 26.70 -11.90
N THR A 384 -35.19 26.29 -12.17
CA THR A 384 -35.53 25.61 -13.44
C THR A 384 -35.45 26.56 -14.63
N VAL A 385 -36.01 27.78 -14.49
CA VAL A 385 -35.97 28.77 -15.56
C VAL A 385 -34.55 29.24 -15.83
N ALA A 386 -33.77 29.46 -14.77
CA ALA A 386 -32.35 29.80 -14.90
C ALA A 386 -31.52 28.69 -15.60
N HIS A 387 -31.81 27.42 -15.26
CA HIS A 387 -31.20 26.25 -15.90
C HIS A 387 -31.49 26.23 -17.41
N ASP A 388 -32.74 26.30 -17.80
CA ASP A 388 -33.16 26.20 -19.20
C ASP A 388 -32.58 27.38 -20.03
N LEU A 389 -32.63 28.60 -19.48
CA LEU A 389 -32.04 29.79 -20.10
C LEU A 389 -30.53 29.63 -20.33
N VAL A 390 -29.80 29.21 -19.29
CA VAL A 390 -28.34 29.02 -19.40
C VAL A 390 -28.01 27.85 -20.33
N GLN A 391 -28.79 26.77 -20.33
CA GLN A 391 -28.62 25.65 -21.27
C GLN A 391 -28.76 26.10 -22.74
N ASP A 392 -29.75 26.94 -23.07
CA ASP A 392 -29.92 27.45 -24.42
C ASP A 392 -28.76 28.36 -24.84
N ILE A 393 -28.26 29.21 -23.95
CA ILE A 393 -27.10 30.06 -24.19
C ILE A 393 -25.83 29.22 -24.36
N CYS A 394 -25.65 28.19 -23.56
CA CYS A 394 -24.50 27.26 -23.70
C CYS A 394 -24.53 26.53 -25.05
N ARG A 395 -25.72 26.11 -25.51
CA ARG A 395 -25.87 25.48 -26.82
C ARG A 395 -25.51 26.45 -27.94
N ALA A 396 -25.95 27.70 -27.86
CA ALA A 396 -25.58 28.74 -28.80
C ALA A 396 -24.05 29.04 -28.77
N ALA A 397 -23.43 29.09 -27.59
CA ALA A 397 -21.99 29.31 -27.45
C ALA A 397 -21.20 28.19 -28.13
N LEU A 398 -21.59 26.93 -27.96
CA LEU A 398 -20.98 25.78 -28.64
C LEU A 398 -21.11 25.86 -30.16
N GLN A 399 -22.31 26.16 -30.66
CA GLN A 399 -22.56 26.26 -32.10
C GLN A 399 -21.78 27.40 -32.77
N GLN A 400 -21.69 28.53 -32.08
CA GLN A 400 -21.01 29.73 -32.60
C GLN A 400 -19.51 29.75 -32.28
N GLN A 401 -19.01 28.81 -31.46
CA GLN A 401 -17.64 28.81 -30.95
C GLN A 401 -17.24 30.13 -30.29
N ARG A 402 -18.13 30.72 -29.50
CA ARG A 402 -17.93 32.01 -28.83
C ARG A 402 -17.91 31.83 -27.31
N PRO A 403 -17.19 32.75 -26.61
CA PRO A 403 -17.16 32.73 -25.13
C PRO A 403 -18.57 32.84 -24.54
N LEU A 404 -18.85 32.01 -23.50
CA LEU A 404 -20.11 32.01 -22.78
C LEU A 404 -20.47 33.43 -22.27
N LEU A 405 -19.49 34.15 -21.70
CA LEU A 405 -19.67 35.50 -21.17
C LEU A 405 -20.23 36.47 -22.22
N ASP A 406 -19.76 36.39 -23.45
CA ASP A 406 -20.22 37.31 -24.50
C ASP A 406 -21.71 37.09 -24.83
N LEU A 407 -22.12 35.82 -24.98
CA LEU A 407 -23.50 35.48 -25.24
C LEU A 407 -24.44 35.77 -24.05
N LEU A 408 -23.94 35.65 -22.83
CA LEU A 408 -24.66 36.07 -21.63
C LEU A 408 -24.92 37.58 -21.64
N CYS A 409 -23.92 38.37 -22.00
CA CYS A 409 -24.05 39.81 -22.08
C CYS A 409 -24.93 40.32 -23.26
N GLU A 410 -25.13 39.52 -24.31
CA GLU A 410 -26.03 39.79 -25.41
C GLU A 410 -27.48 39.41 -25.11
N ASN A 411 -27.70 38.54 -24.09
CA ASN A 411 -29.04 38.10 -23.74
C ASN A 411 -29.80 39.11 -22.88
N ALA A 412 -30.89 39.67 -23.40
CA ALA A 412 -31.64 40.70 -22.72
C ALA A 412 -32.25 40.26 -21.38
N GLU A 413 -32.68 39.00 -21.26
CA GLU A 413 -33.23 38.48 -19.99
C GLU A 413 -32.14 38.38 -18.91
N VAL A 414 -30.95 37.85 -19.25
CA VAL A 414 -29.82 37.78 -18.34
C VAL A 414 -29.43 39.19 -17.87
N MET A 415 -29.30 40.14 -18.81
CA MET A 415 -28.86 41.50 -18.52
C MET A 415 -29.88 42.35 -17.72
N ARG A 416 -31.14 41.88 -17.57
CA ARG A 416 -32.10 42.50 -16.62
C ARG A 416 -31.76 42.24 -15.17
N HIS A 417 -31.07 41.13 -14.91
CA HIS A 417 -30.80 40.63 -13.55
C HIS A 417 -29.34 40.77 -13.11
N LEU A 418 -28.40 40.59 -14.04
CA LEU A 418 -26.97 40.64 -13.78
C LEU A 418 -26.28 41.53 -14.82
N ASP A 419 -25.49 42.49 -14.35
CA ASP A 419 -24.68 43.33 -15.24
C ASP A 419 -23.41 42.56 -15.71
N ARG A 420 -22.68 43.16 -16.67
CA ARG A 420 -21.44 42.59 -17.22
C ARG A 420 -20.40 42.31 -16.15
N ALA A 421 -20.29 43.16 -15.13
CA ALA A 421 -19.30 42.99 -14.07
C ALA A 421 -19.65 41.75 -13.18
N ALA A 422 -20.90 41.62 -12.81
CA ALA A 422 -21.40 40.45 -12.06
C ALA A 422 -21.21 39.16 -12.87
N LEU A 423 -21.54 39.16 -14.19
CA LEU A 423 -21.33 38.01 -15.05
C LEU A 423 -19.84 37.65 -15.20
N ALA A 424 -18.97 38.64 -15.33
CA ALA A 424 -17.51 38.40 -15.39
C ALA A 424 -16.97 37.74 -14.12
N LEU A 425 -17.48 38.15 -12.95
CA LEU A 425 -17.13 37.51 -11.68
C LEU A 425 -17.61 36.06 -11.60
N LEU A 426 -18.83 35.76 -12.07
CA LEU A 426 -19.39 34.39 -12.10
C LEU A 426 -18.68 33.52 -13.13
N CYS A 427 -18.19 34.09 -14.23
CA CYS A 427 -17.48 33.35 -15.28
C CYS A 427 -15.96 33.19 -14.98
N ASP A 428 -15.43 33.81 -13.91
CA ASP A 428 -14.04 33.61 -13.53
C ASP A 428 -13.88 32.36 -12.68
N PRO A 429 -13.14 31.31 -13.15
CA PRO A 429 -12.94 30.04 -12.45
C PRO A 429 -12.35 30.19 -11.03
N VAL A 430 -11.57 31.24 -10.78
CA VAL A 430 -10.94 31.46 -9.47
C VAL A 430 -11.97 31.77 -8.39
N ASN A 431 -13.13 32.33 -8.77
CA ASN A 431 -14.23 32.66 -7.86
C ASN A 431 -15.16 31.47 -7.59
N TYR A 432 -14.95 30.32 -8.24
CA TYR A 432 -15.83 29.15 -8.11
C TYR A 432 -15.07 27.89 -7.63
N LEU A 433 -14.07 28.08 -6.80
CA LEU A 433 -13.28 26.97 -6.21
C LEU A 433 -13.95 26.36 -4.95
N GLY A 434 -15.08 26.93 -4.53
CA GLY A 434 -15.85 26.47 -3.36
C GLY A 434 -15.00 26.43 -2.08
N GLN A 435 -15.07 25.32 -1.36
CA GLN A 435 -14.33 25.09 -0.13
C GLN A 435 -13.03 24.31 -0.31
N SER A 436 -12.47 24.25 -1.52
CA SER A 436 -11.26 23.47 -1.82
C SER A 436 -10.12 23.79 -0.85
N GLY A 437 -9.80 25.08 -0.62
CA GLY A 437 -8.74 25.50 0.30
C GLY A 437 -9.02 25.12 1.75
N VAL A 438 -10.25 25.29 2.23
CA VAL A 438 -10.64 24.89 3.59
C VAL A 438 -10.50 23.38 3.79
N MET A 439 -10.86 22.58 2.79
CA MET A 439 -10.71 21.11 2.85
C MET A 439 -9.24 20.71 2.84
N VAL A 440 -8.38 21.39 2.07
CA VAL A 440 -6.92 21.20 2.12
C VAL A 440 -6.39 21.45 3.52
N ASP A 441 -6.73 22.59 4.11
CA ASP A 441 -6.26 22.98 5.45
C ASP A 441 -6.68 21.96 6.52
N ARG A 442 -7.92 21.46 6.45
CA ARG A 442 -8.42 20.40 7.36
C ARG A 442 -7.66 19.08 7.27
N VAL A 443 -7.23 18.69 6.07
CA VAL A 443 -6.43 17.47 5.88
C VAL A 443 -5.01 17.69 6.37
N LEU A 444 -4.40 18.84 6.08
CA LEU A 444 -3.06 19.20 6.53
C LEU A 444 -2.95 19.32 8.06
N ALA A 445 -4.02 19.71 8.74
CA ALA A 445 -4.07 19.82 10.21
C ALA A 445 -4.01 18.44 10.92
N ARG A 446 -4.06 17.33 10.18
CA ARG A 446 -3.95 15.96 10.72
C ARG A 446 -2.57 15.31 10.51
N MET A 447 -1.59 16.10 10.01
CA MET A 447 -0.21 15.64 9.81
C MET A 447 0.56 15.50 11.13
#